data_e7f75a449f679386484fa2b348c63a87
#
_entry.id   e7f75a449f679386484fa2b348c63a87
#
_cell.length_a   1.000
_cell.length_b   1.000
_cell.length_c   1.000
_cell.angle_alpha   90.00
_cell.angle_beta   90.00
_cell.angle_gamma   90.00
#
_symmetry.space_group_name_H-M   'P 1'
#
loop_
_entity.id
_entity.type
_entity.pdbx_description
1 polymer ?
#
loop_
_entity_poly.entity_id
_entity_poly.type
_entity_poly.pdbx_seq_one_letter_code
_entity_poly.pdbx_strand_id
1 'polypeptide(L)'
;ATPATLDRFDREAARRLYDKLFGNVADFVFFFAGEMPAAEARPLVEKYIGSLPAAPKRKFAKTDFRIVPGAAEYDAVVPGAVTPKSSIERIYHGRFDYTPENYAALRYVTYILGARYLTTVREEKGGTYYVGVHDEVSARPRGYCQLVVSFDTDPKLCEMLLGEGQKGIERLAAEAPSEQEVNEAMLYFRKVNAESRSKNLKSTSYRLNKMRVEYFDGV
;
A
#
# COMPACT_ATOMS: atom_id res chain seq x y z
N ALA A 1 -12.25 -14.96 8.55
CA ALA A 1 -13.66 -15.16 8.94
C ALA A 1 -13.82 -16.56 9.52
N THR A 2 -14.51 -16.71 10.63
CA THR A 2 -14.84 -18.01 11.24
C THR A 2 -16.25 -18.42 10.82
N PRO A 3 -16.62 -19.73 10.90
CA PRO A 3 -17.99 -20.16 10.67
C PRO A 3 -19.01 -19.35 11.46
N ALA A 4 -18.75 -19.09 12.75
CA ALA A 4 -19.61 -18.28 13.60
C ALA A 4 -19.73 -16.81 13.15
N THR A 5 -18.78 -16.28 12.39
CA THR A 5 -18.88 -14.94 11.76
C THR A 5 -19.79 -14.99 10.55
N LEU A 6 -19.78 -16.10 9.79
CA LEU A 6 -20.64 -16.29 8.64
C LEU A 6 -22.10 -16.48 9.07
N ASP A 7 -22.35 -17.19 10.17
CA ASP A 7 -23.69 -17.40 10.72
C ASP A 7 -24.38 -16.10 11.18
N ARG A 8 -23.58 -15.04 11.45
CA ARG A 8 -24.09 -13.70 11.80
C ARG A 8 -24.30 -12.78 10.61
N PHE A 9 -24.05 -13.26 9.39
CA PHE A 9 -24.20 -12.44 8.21
C PHE A 9 -25.67 -12.09 7.96
N ASP A 10 -25.98 -10.79 8.06
CA ASP A 10 -27.29 -10.25 7.74
C ASP A 10 -27.32 -9.75 6.29
N ARG A 11 -27.92 -10.53 5.42
CA ARG A 11 -28.05 -10.20 3.99
C ARG A 11 -28.82 -8.90 3.76
N GLU A 12 -29.84 -8.64 4.56
CA GLU A 12 -30.65 -7.43 4.39
C GLU A 12 -29.91 -6.19 4.85
N ALA A 13 -29.14 -6.28 5.95
CA ALA A 13 -28.28 -5.21 6.38
C ALA A 13 -27.18 -4.91 5.33
N ALA A 14 -26.58 -5.95 4.75
CA ALA A 14 -25.62 -5.80 3.65
C ALA A 14 -26.26 -5.13 2.43
N ARG A 15 -27.47 -5.52 2.06
CA ARG A 15 -28.23 -4.90 0.96
C ARG A 15 -28.53 -3.43 1.24
N ARG A 16 -29.03 -3.10 2.43
CA ARG A 16 -29.28 -1.69 2.81
C ARG A 16 -28.00 -0.85 2.76
N LEU A 17 -26.87 -1.42 3.22
CA LEU A 17 -25.59 -0.73 3.14
C LEU A 17 -25.15 -0.52 1.69
N TYR A 18 -25.29 -1.52 0.84
CA TYR A 18 -25.01 -1.42 -0.59
C TYR A 18 -25.83 -0.32 -1.25
N ASP A 19 -27.16 -0.33 -1.06
CA ASP A 19 -28.05 0.67 -1.64
C ASP A 19 -27.74 2.08 -1.13
N LYS A 20 -27.38 2.19 0.16
CA LYS A 20 -26.93 3.46 0.75
C LYS A 20 -25.62 3.97 0.13
N LEU A 21 -24.68 3.10 -0.16
CA LEU A 21 -23.37 3.50 -0.70
C LEU A 21 -23.42 3.71 -2.21
N PHE A 22 -24.13 2.86 -2.95
CA PHE A 22 -24.07 2.80 -4.40
C PHE A 22 -25.36 3.20 -5.13
N GLY A 23 -26.44 3.52 -4.43
CA GLY A 23 -27.73 3.82 -5.01
C GLY A 23 -27.89 5.22 -5.64
N ASN A 24 -26.87 6.08 -5.58
CA ASN A 24 -26.93 7.42 -6.17
C ASN A 24 -25.76 7.63 -7.14
N VAL A 25 -26.03 7.63 -8.44
CA VAL A 25 -24.99 7.77 -9.46
C VAL A 25 -24.27 9.12 -9.43
N ALA A 26 -24.89 10.16 -8.89
CA ALA A 26 -24.29 11.49 -8.78
C ALA A 26 -23.09 11.54 -7.80
N ASP A 27 -22.91 10.51 -6.97
CA ASP A 27 -21.76 10.41 -6.05
C ASP A 27 -20.52 9.80 -6.73
N PHE A 28 -20.67 9.26 -7.93
CA PHE A 28 -19.60 8.58 -8.64
C PHE A 28 -18.88 9.47 -9.65
N VAL A 29 -17.66 9.06 -9.95
CA VAL A 29 -16.89 9.55 -11.09
C VAL A 29 -16.49 8.33 -11.92
N PHE A 30 -16.80 8.38 -13.19
CA PHE A 30 -16.52 7.29 -14.12
C PHE A 30 -15.33 7.65 -15.01
N PHE A 31 -14.34 6.79 -15.04
CA PHE A 31 -13.17 6.92 -15.90
C PHE A 31 -13.20 5.83 -16.96
N PHE A 32 -13.01 6.23 -18.22
CA PHE A 32 -12.97 5.31 -19.35
C PHE A 32 -11.65 5.44 -20.07
N ALA A 33 -11.01 4.33 -20.35
CA ALA A 33 -9.83 4.27 -21.20
C ALA A 33 -9.91 3.02 -22.08
N GLY A 34 -9.67 3.18 -23.36
CA GLY A 34 -9.76 2.11 -24.35
C GLY A 34 -9.55 2.64 -25.76
N GLU A 35 -9.78 1.78 -26.74
CA GLU A 35 -9.63 2.12 -28.17
C GLU A 35 -10.95 2.60 -28.79
N MET A 36 -12.08 2.42 -28.09
CA MET A 36 -13.39 2.88 -28.59
C MET A 36 -13.40 4.40 -28.74
N PRO A 37 -13.73 4.93 -29.92
CA PRO A 37 -13.87 6.37 -30.10
C PRO A 37 -14.93 6.98 -29.18
N ALA A 38 -14.68 8.19 -28.67
CA ALA A 38 -15.60 8.87 -27.77
C ALA A 38 -17.02 9.04 -28.37
N ALA A 39 -17.13 9.24 -29.65
CA ALA A 39 -18.42 9.34 -30.35
C ALA A 39 -19.25 8.04 -30.26
N GLU A 40 -18.59 6.88 -30.28
CA GLU A 40 -19.25 5.58 -30.14
C GLU A 40 -19.54 5.24 -28.66
N ALA A 41 -18.65 5.63 -27.78
CA ALA A 41 -18.82 5.38 -26.33
C ALA A 41 -19.95 6.24 -25.74
N ARG A 42 -20.09 7.49 -26.19
CA ARG A 42 -21.03 8.46 -25.63
C ARG A 42 -22.48 7.95 -25.56
N PRO A 43 -23.12 7.44 -26.65
CA PRO A 43 -24.49 6.95 -26.55
C PRO A 43 -24.65 5.76 -25.62
N LEU A 44 -23.62 4.94 -25.44
CA LEU A 44 -23.61 3.83 -24.49
C LEU A 44 -23.55 4.34 -23.05
N VAL A 45 -22.70 5.33 -22.78
CA VAL A 45 -22.61 5.98 -21.45
C VAL A 45 -23.92 6.67 -21.10
N GLU A 46 -24.50 7.42 -22.03
CA GLU A 46 -25.79 8.09 -21.83
C GLU A 46 -26.90 7.07 -21.56
N LYS A 47 -26.94 5.97 -22.30
CA LYS A 47 -27.94 4.92 -22.14
C LYS A 47 -27.80 4.15 -20.82
N TYR A 48 -26.59 3.73 -20.45
CA TYR A 48 -26.39 2.78 -19.34
C TYR A 48 -26.00 3.47 -18.04
N ILE A 49 -25.35 4.62 -18.09
CA ILE A 49 -24.93 5.35 -16.88
C ILE A 49 -25.82 6.57 -16.66
N GLY A 50 -26.11 7.33 -17.74
CA GLY A 50 -26.98 8.50 -17.65
C GLY A 50 -28.43 8.19 -17.28
N SER A 51 -28.87 6.94 -17.45
CA SER A 51 -30.20 6.48 -17.03
C SER A 51 -30.27 5.96 -15.59
N LEU A 52 -29.14 5.88 -14.88
CA LEU A 52 -29.12 5.42 -13.50
C LEU A 52 -29.77 6.45 -12.55
N PRO A 53 -30.40 6.01 -11.45
CA PRO A 53 -31.00 6.90 -10.48
C PRO A 53 -30.00 7.91 -9.92
N ALA A 54 -30.35 9.19 -10.00
CA ALA A 54 -29.54 10.28 -9.50
C ALA A 54 -30.33 11.13 -8.51
N ALA A 55 -29.71 11.49 -7.41
CA ALA A 55 -30.14 12.45 -6.41
C ALA A 55 -29.05 13.51 -6.23
N PRO A 56 -29.30 14.61 -5.51
CA PRO A 56 -28.25 15.56 -5.22
C PRO A 56 -27.00 14.88 -4.63
N LYS A 57 -25.82 15.27 -5.13
CA LYS A 57 -24.53 14.71 -4.68
C LYS A 57 -24.39 14.85 -3.18
N ARG A 58 -24.10 13.75 -2.52
CA ARG A 58 -23.93 13.71 -1.07
C ARG A 58 -22.56 14.27 -0.67
N LYS A 59 -22.56 14.94 0.49
CA LYS A 59 -21.30 15.31 1.15
C LYS A 59 -20.95 14.20 2.13
N PHE A 60 -19.86 13.50 1.88
CA PHE A 60 -19.33 12.54 2.83
C PHE A 60 -18.52 13.26 3.90
N ALA A 61 -18.71 12.84 5.15
CA ALA A 61 -17.87 13.33 6.24
C ALA A 61 -16.41 12.93 5.98
N LYS A 62 -15.50 13.85 6.20
CA LYS A 62 -14.08 13.52 6.21
C LYS A 62 -13.82 12.65 7.42
N THR A 63 -13.30 11.44 7.19
CA THR A 63 -12.82 10.61 8.28
C THR A 63 -11.52 11.21 8.80
N ASP A 64 -11.51 11.56 10.09
CA ASP A 64 -10.28 11.97 10.77
C ASP A 64 -9.48 10.71 11.05
N PHE A 65 -8.40 10.54 10.31
CA PHE A 65 -7.49 9.43 10.49
C PHE A 65 -6.52 9.76 11.61
N ARG A 66 -6.68 9.09 12.75
CA ARG A 66 -5.81 9.29 13.91
C ARG A 66 -4.73 8.23 13.93
N ILE A 67 -3.49 8.68 13.92
CA ILE A 67 -2.35 7.83 14.22
C ILE A 67 -2.34 7.64 15.74
N VAL A 68 -2.49 6.41 16.19
CA VAL A 68 -2.39 6.08 17.62
C VAL A 68 -0.90 6.04 17.97
N PRO A 69 -0.41 6.93 18.84
CA PRO A 69 0.99 6.92 19.24
C PRO A 69 1.31 5.71 20.11
N GLY A 70 2.58 5.30 20.10
CA GLY A 70 3.07 4.19 20.90
C GLY A 70 3.22 2.90 20.11
N ALA A 71 3.73 1.87 20.81
CA ALA A 71 3.87 0.54 20.25
C ALA A 71 2.65 -0.31 20.63
N ALA A 72 2.19 -1.11 19.68
CA ALA A 72 1.21 -2.16 19.91
C ALA A 72 1.75 -3.48 19.36
N GLU A 73 1.53 -4.55 20.09
CA GLU A 73 1.94 -5.90 19.72
C GLU A 73 0.70 -6.78 19.58
N TYR A 74 0.69 -7.60 18.57
CA TYR A 74 -0.37 -8.56 18.33
C TYR A 74 0.22 -9.91 17.95
N ASP A 75 -0.05 -10.91 18.77
CA ASP A 75 0.33 -12.29 18.53
C ASP A 75 -0.87 -13.14 18.17
N ALA A 76 -0.74 -13.95 17.11
CA ALA A 76 -1.74 -14.92 16.70
C ALA A 76 -1.08 -16.27 16.43
N VAL A 77 -1.54 -17.29 17.13
CA VAL A 77 -1.10 -18.67 16.89
C VAL A 77 -2.09 -19.35 15.95
N VAL A 78 -1.58 -19.86 14.82
CA VAL A 78 -2.34 -20.70 13.90
C VAL A 78 -2.08 -22.17 14.26
N PRO A 79 -3.07 -22.88 14.83
CA PRO A 79 -2.89 -24.28 15.22
C PRO A 79 -2.77 -25.20 13.98
N GLY A 80 -2.04 -26.29 14.12
CA GLY A 80 -1.95 -27.35 13.10
C GLY A 80 -0.87 -27.15 12.04
N ALA A 81 0.06 -26.23 12.22
CA ALA A 81 1.23 -26.12 11.34
C ALA A 81 2.16 -27.33 11.51
N VAL A 82 2.52 -27.98 10.39
CA VAL A 82 3.42 -29.14 10.39
C VAL A 82 4.84 -28.74 10.72
N THR A 83 5.26 -27.55 10.28
CA THR A 83 6.57 -26.97 10.58
C THR A 83 6.37 -25.66 11.34
N PRO A 84 6.96 -25.53 12.54
CA PRO A 84 6.91 -24.28 13.28
C PRO A 84 7.50 -23.13 12.45
N LYS A 85 6.71 -22.09 12.25
CA LYS A 85 7.10 -20.91 11.48
C LYS A 85 6.44 -19.68 12.10
N SER A 86 7.20 -18.62 12.27
CA SER A 86 6.68 -17.32 12.62
C SER A 86 6.75 -16.40 11.41
N SER A 87 5.63 -15.78 11.08
CA SER A 87 5.57 -14.69 10.11
C SER A 87 5.48 -13.38 10.88
N ILE A 88 6.45 -12.53 10.68
CA ILE A 88 6.60 -11.27 11.41
C ILE A 88 6.34 -10.11 10.45
N GLU A 89 5.55 -9.18 10.90
CA GLU A 89 5.33 -7.91 10.25
C GLU A 89 5.51 -6.78 11.27
N ARG A 90 6.50 -5.94 11.06
CA ARG A 90 6.74 -4.77 11.90
C ARG A 90 6.44 -3.50 11.11
N ILE A 91 5.49 -2.73 11.62
CA ILE A 91 5.01 -1.53 10.97
C ILE A 91 5.48 -0.31 11.75
N TYR A 92 6.25 0.52 11.09
CA TYR A 92 6.59 1.86 11.57
C TYR A 92 5.68 2.85 10.85
N HIS A 93 4.92 3.62 11.58
CA HIS A 93 3.99 4.56 10.99
C HIS A 93 4.15 5.95 11.60
N GLY A 94 3.81 6.96 10.82
CA GLY A 94 3.97 8.33 11.27
C GLY A 94 3.31 9.35 10.35
N ARG A 95 3.51 10.61 10.71
CA ARG A 95 3.14 11.72 9.86
C ARG A 95 4.14 11.86 8.72
N PHE A 96 3.64 12.22 7.55
CA PHE A 96 4.43 12.38 6.35
C PHE A 96 3.91 13.57 5.54
N ASP A 97 4.80 14.47 5.23
CA ASP A 97 4.48 15.56 4.30
C ASP A 97 4.65 15.05 2.86
N TYR A 98 3.51 14.82 2.20
CA TYR A 98 3.46 14.22 0.88
C TYR A 98 3.90 15.24 -0.18
N THR A 99 5.18 15.28 -0.46
CA THR A 99 5.78 15.97 -1.59
C THR A 99 6.49 14.97 -2.50
N PRO A 100 6.71 15.27 -3.79
CA PRO A 100 7.47 14.39 -4.69
C PRO A 100 8.87 14.07 -4.16
N GLU A 101 9.55 15.05 -3.55
CA GLU A 101 10.88 14.91 -2.98
C GLU A 101 10.90 13.98 -1.77
N ASN A 102 9.97 14.18 -0.82
CA ASN A 102 9.84 13.34 0.36
C ASN A 102 9.46 11.91 -0.02
N TYR A 103 8.55 11.75 -0.99
CA TYR A 103 8.17 10.44 -1.49
C TYR A 103 9.36 9.72 -2.15
N ALA A 104 10.13 10.43 -2.98
CA ALA A 104 11.34 9.89 -3.56
C ALA A 104 12.37 9.49 -2.49
N ALA A 105 12.61 10.35 -1.49
CA ALA A 105 13.50 10.06 -0.37
C ALA A 105 13.08 8.80 0.40
N LEU A 106 11.78 8.65 0.71
CA LEU A 106 11.26 7.46 1.38
C LEU A 106 11.52 6.19 0.55
N ARG A 107 11.32 6.25 -0.76
CA ARG A 107 11.63 5.12 -1.65
C ARG A 107 13.10 4.72 -1.59
N TYR A 108 14.02 5.70 -1.56
CA TYR A 108 15.45 5.42 -1.40
C TYR A 108 15.76 4.80 -0.04
N VAL A 109 15.19 5.33 1.04
CA VAL A 109 15.33 4.76 2.39
C VAL A 109 14.84 3.31 2.42
N THR A 110 13.67 3.04 1.87
CA THR A 110 13.08 1.68 1.79
C THR A 110 14.01 0.71 1.06
N TYR A 111 14.56 1.12 -0.09
CA TYR A 111 15.47 0.30 -0.87
C TYR A 111 16.78 0.02 -0.11
N ILE A 112 17.40 1.04 0.45
CA ILE A 112 18.69 0.93 1.18
C ILE A 112 18.49 0.05 2.42
N LEU A 113 17.42 0.25 3.17
CA LEU A 113 17.11 -0.58 4.34
C LEU A 113 16.90 -2.04 3.94
N GLY A 114 16.19 -2.30 2.85
CA GLY A 114 16.00 -3.63 2.30
C GLY A 114 17.32 -4.31 1.92
N ALA A 115 18.23 -3.59 1.29
CA ALA A 115 19.55 -4.08 0.95
C ALA A 115 20.40 -4.40 2.19
N ARG A 116 20.38 -3.52 3.20
CA ARG A 116 21.08 -3.76 4.48
C ARG A 116 20.51 -4.98 5.20
N TYR A 117 19.19 -5.16 5.22
CA TYR A 117 18.56 -6.32 5.87
C TYR A 117 18.81 -7.62 5.12
N LEU A 118 18.93 -7.58 3.81
CA LEU A 118 19.31 -8.76 3.03
C LEU A 118 20.66 -9.29 3.50
N THR A 119 21.62 -8.41 3.75
CA THR A 119 22.94 -8.78 4.26
C THR A 119 22.88 -9.18 5.74
N THR A 120 22.38 -8.34 6.62
CA THR A 120 22.47 -8.53 8.08
C THR A 120 21.54 -9.62 8.58
N VAL A 121 20.30 -9.64 8.14
CA VAL A 121 19.26 -10.54 8.68
C VAL A 121 19.28 -11.89 7.96
N ARG A 122 19.47 -11.89 6.65
CA ARG A 122 19.45 -13.13 5.86
C ARG A 122 20.82 -13.77 5.81
N GLU A 123 21.87 -13.07 5.38
CA GLU A 123 23.18 -13.67 5.08
C GLU A 123 24.02 -13.90 6.34
N GLU A 124 24.13 -12.91 7.21
CA GLU A 124 24.97 -13.03 8.41
C GLU A 124 24.31 -13.86 9.52
N LYS A 125 22.99 -13.72 9.70
CA LYS A 125 22.27 -14.43 10.77
C LYS A 125 21.62 -15.73 10.32
N GLY A 126 21.44 -15.92 9.02
CA GLY A 126 20.85 -17.15 8.45
C GLY A 126 19.42 -17.45 8.95
N GLY A 127 18.76 -16.45 9.55
CA GLY A 127 17.52 -16.65 10.28
C GLY A 127 16.26 -16.60 9.43
N THR A 128 16.38 -16.17 8.18
CA THR A 128 15.23 -16.07 7.28
C THR A 128 15.65 -16.31 5.82
N TYR A 129 14.71 -16.80 5.02
CA TYR A 129 14.89 -16.92 3.58
C TYR A 129 14.60 -15.59 2.86
N TYR A 130 13.69 -14.77 3.37
CA TYR A 130 13.23 -13.54 2.75
C TYR A 130 13.01 -12.45 3.79
N VAL A 131 13.49 -11.26 3.49
CA VAL A 131 13.16 -10.02 4.21
C VAL A 131 12.57 -9.05 3.21
N GLY A 132 11.34 -8.62 3.45
CA GLY A 132 10.67 -7.58 2.70
C GLY A 132 10.72 -6.26 3.44
N VAL A 133 11.05 -5.18 2.73
CA VAL A 133 10.88 -3.80 3.21
C VAL A 133 10.09 -3.05 2.17
N HIS A 134 8.97 -2.46 2.56
CA HIS A 134 8.16 -1.67 1.66
C HIS A 134 7.57 -0.46 2.38
N ASP A 135 7.31 0.57 1.61
CA ASP A 135 6.66 1.78 2.07
C ASP A 135 5.21 1.82 1.60
N GLU A 136 4.36 2.37 2.43
CA GLU A 136 3.01 2.76 2.05
C GLU A 136 2.82 4.23 2.38
N VAL A 137 2.58 5.02 1.35
CA VAL A 137 2.25 6.43 1.50
C VAL A 137 0.88 6.66 0.89
N SER A 138 -0.02 7.17 1.69
CA SER A 138 -1.36 7.49 1.23
C SER A 138 -1.47 8.97 0.90
N ALA A 139 -1.84 9.26 -0.35
CA ALA A 139 -2.27 10.61 -0.68
C ALA A 139 -3.58 10.96 0.05
N ARG A 140 -4.35 9.93 0.47
CA ARG A 140 -5.59 10.07 1.24
C ARG A 140 -5.76 8.92 2.23
N PRO A 141 -5.83 9.22 3.55
CA PRO A 141 -5.70 10.55 4.16
C PRO A 141 -4.29 11.11 4.01
N ARG A 142 -4.18 12.40 3.71
CA ARG A 142 -2.87 13.06 3.58
C ARG A 142 -2.12 13.07 4.91
N GLY A 143 -0.81 13.00 4.83
CA GLY A 143 0.07 13.12 5.97
C GLY A 143 0.26 11.82 6.75
N TYR A 144 0.05 10.67 6.11
CA TYR A 144 0.31 9.36 6.70
C TYR A 144 1.27 8.55 5.85
N CYS A 145 2.23 7.92 6.50
CA CYS A 145 3.07 6.90 5.89
C CYS A 145 3.29 5.74 6.85
N GLN A 146 3.60 4.61 6.29
CA GLN A 146 4.16 3.48 7.02
C GLN A 146 5.33 2.87 6.25
N LEU A 147 6.27 2.36 7.03
CA LEU A 147 7.36 1.52 6.56
C LEU A 147 7.16 0.16 7.19
N VAL A 148 7.04 -0.85 6.35
CA VAL A 148 6.75 -2.23 6.77
C VAL A 148 7.97 -3.09 6.53
N VAL A 149 8.39 -3.79 7.57
CA VAL A 149 9.43 -4.81 7.52
C VAL A 149 8.78 -6.16 7.81
N SER A 150 8.90 -7.09 6.86
CA SER A 150 8.29 -8.41 6.98
C SER A 150 9.30 -9.52 6.70
N PHE A 151 9.24 -10.58 7.49
CA PHE A 151 10.04 -11.77 7.29
C PHE A 151 9.42 -13.00 7.95
N ASP A 152 9.80 -14.16 7.45
CA ASP A 152 9.44 -15.45 8.02
C ASP A 152 10.66 -16.08 8.68
N THR A 153 10.50 -16.68 9.86
CA THR A 153 11.62 -17.29 10.59
C THR A 153 11.20 -18.46 11.46
N ASP A 154 12.17 -19.20 11.99
CA ASP A 154 11.94 -20.09 13.13
C ASP A 154 11.50 -19.30 14.36
N PRO A 155 10.46 -19.74 15.09
CA PRO A 155 10.00 -19.05 16.31
C PRO A 155 11.10 -18.72 17.31
N LYS A 156 12.14 -19.56 17.38
CA LYS A 156 13.28 -19.35 18.29
C LYS A 156 14.17 -18.17 17.95
N LEU A 157 14.10 -17.70 16.70
CA LEU A 157 14.92 -16.61 16.19
C LEU A 157 14.18 -15.26 16.15
N CYS A 158 12.88 -15.26 16.44
CA CYS A 158 12.03 -14.05 16.34
C CYS A 158 12.60 -12.85 17.05
N GLU A 159 12.88 -12.96 18.36
CA GLU A 159 13.36 -11.84 19.17
C GLU A 159 14.70 -11.31 18.68
N MET A 160 15.62 -12.21 18.32
CA MET A 160 16.93 -11.82 17.80
C MET A 160 16.78 -11.02 16.50
N LEU A 161 15.97 -11.51 15.57
CA LEU A 161 15.79 -10.86 14.28
C LEU A 161 14.98 -9.56 14.36
N LEU A 162 14.01 -9.48 15.28
CA LEU A 162 13.33 -8.23 15.59
C LEU A 162 14.29 -7.18 16.15
N GLY A 163 15.21 -7.59 17.02
CA GLY A 163 16.26 -6.72 17.56
C GLY A 163 17.21 -6.22 16.46
N GLU A 164 17.65 -7.09 15.56
CA GLU A 164 18.50 -6.68 14.42
C GLU A 164 17.77 -5.75 13.47
N GLY A 165 16.49 -6.01 13.21
CA GLY A 165 15.64 -5.12 12.41
C GLY A 165 15.53 -3.73 13.02
N GLN A 166 15.33 -3.63 14.34
CA GLN A 166 15.28 -2.36 15.06
C GLN A 166 16.61 -1.59 14.96
N LYS A 167 17.73 -2.27 15.22
CA LYS A 167 19.07 -1.67 15.08
C LYS A 167 19.36 -1.14 13.68
N GLY A 168 18.85 -1.83 12.65
CA GLY A 168 19.00 -1.39 11.26
C GLY A 168 18.34 -0.04 10.99
N ILE A 169 17.12 0.16 11.50
CA ILE A 169 16.42 1.45 11.40
C ILE A 169 17.11 2.53 12.22
N GLU A 170 17.48 2.24 13.46
CA GLU A 170 18.19 3.19 14.34
C GLU A 170 19.51 3.64 13.71
N ARG A 171 20.25 2.70 13.14
CA ARG A 171 21.50 3.02 12.43
C ARG A 171 21.25 3.89 11.21
N LEU A 172 20.23 3.60 10.41
CA LEU A 172 19.89 4.40 9.25
C LEU A 172 19.39 5.81 9.63
N ALA A 173 18.74 5.95 10.79
CA ALA A 173 18.32 7.24 11.32
C ALA A 173 19.50 8.08 11.89
N ALA A 174 20.51 7.41 12.45
CA ALA A 174 21.68 8.06 13.05
C ALA A 174 22.78 8.39 12.03
N GLU A 175 22.92 7.56 11.01
CA GLU A 175 23.98 7.65 10.01
C GLU A 175 23.41 7.77 8.61
N ALA A 176 23.76 8.81 7.90
CA ALA A 176 23.36 8.97 6.50
C ALA A 176 23.84 7.76 5.66
N PRO A 177 23.07 7.35 4.65
CA PRO A 177 23.54 6.35 3.70
C PRO A 177 24.86 6.75 3.04
N SER A 178 25.70 5.78 2.76
CA SER A 178 26.91 5.99 2.01
C SER A 178 26.61 6.44 0.56
N GLU A 179 27.57 7.11 -0.06
CA GLU A 179 27.45 7.52 -1.45
C GLU A 179 27.25 6.32 -2.39
N GLN A 180 27.86 5.18 -2.07
CA GLN A 180 27.69 3.94 -2.81
C GLN A 180 26.22 3.45 -2.73
N GLU A 181 25.64 3.38 -1.54
CA GLU A 181 24.24 2.93 -1.34
C GLU A 181 23.26 3.83 -2.09
N VAL A 182 23.49 5.14 -2.06
CA VAL A 182 22.66 6.10 -2.79
C VAL A 182 22.78 5.90 -4.30
N ASN A 183 23.98 5.67 -4.81
CA ASN A 183 24.22 5.43 -6.24
C ASN A 183 23.57 4.11 -6.70
N GLU A 184 23.67 3.05 -5.92
CA GLU A 184 23.02 1.77 -6.21
C GLU A 184 21.49 1.91 -6.26
N ALA A 185 20.91 2.60 -5.28
CA ALA A 185 19.48 2.90 -5.27
C ALA A 185 19.05 3.73 -6.49
N MET A 186 19.83 4.75 -6.84
CA MET A 186 19.58 5.58 -8.02
C MET A 186 19.60 4.75 -9.32
N LEU A 187 20.58 3.88 -9.50
CA LEU A 187 20.67 3.01 -10.67
C LEU A 187 19.48 2.05 -10.74
N TYR A 188 19.10 1.46 -9.61
CA TYR A 188 17.93 0.59 -9.51
C TYR A 188 16.65 1.32 -9.95
N PHE A 189 16.37 2.50 -9.38
CA PHE A 189 15.13 3.23 -9.73
C PHE A 189 15.16 3.76 -11.16
N ARG A 190 16.30 4.16 -11.71
CA ARG A 190 16.42 4.52 -13.13
C ARG A 190 16.04 3.34 -14.02
N LYS A 191 16.55 2.14 -13.72
CA LYS A 191 16.22 0.92 -14.47
C LYS A 191 14.73 0.59 -14.37
N VAL A 192 14.18 0.51 -13.15
CA VAL A 192 12.77 0.21 -12.92
C VAL A 192 11.85 1.21 -13.60
N ASN A 193 12.17 2.50 -13.52
CA ASN A 193 11.38 3.56 -14.15
C ASN A 193 11.43 3.45 -15.68
N ALA A 194 12.56 3.15 -16.27
CA ALA A 194 12.70 2.98 -17.72
C ALA A 194 11.88 1.79 -18.23
N GLU A 195 11.96 0.64 -17.54
CA GLU A 195 11.19 -0.56 -17.84
C GLU A 195 9.67 -0.33 -17.66
N SER A 196 9.29 0.28 -16.54
CA SER A 196 7.89 0.58 -16.22
C SER A 196 7.29 1.57 -17.22
N ARG A 197 8.04 2.60 -17.63
CA ARG A 197 7.56 3.59 -18.60
C ARG A 197 7.16 2.94 -19.92
N SER A 198 7.99 2.04 -20.43
CA SER A 198 7.69 1.34 -21.69
C SER A 198 6.43 0.48 -21.60
N LYS A 199 6.22 -0.21 -20.49
CA LYS A 199 5.03 -1.04 -20.25
C LYS A 199 3.79 -0.19 -19.98
N ASN A 200 3.94 0.85 -19.16
CA ASN A 200 2.83 1.68 -18.69
C ASN A 200 2.20 2.52 -19.82
N LEU A 201 3.01 3.02 -20.76
CA LEU A 201 2.49 3.78 -21.91
C LEU A 201 1.50 2.98 -22.76
N LYS A 202 1.61 1.64 -22.77
CA LYS A 202 0.73 0.73 -23.51
C LYS A 202 -0.43 0.19 -22.65
N SER A 203 -0.45 0.46 -21.36
CA SER A 203 -1.40 -0.10 -20.42
C SER A 203 -2.63 0.79 -20.24
N THR A 204 -3.80 0.27 -20.59
CA THR A 204 -5.10 0.92 -20.32
C THR A 204 -5.33 1.13 -18.82
N SER A 205 -4.97 0.13 -18.01
CA SER A 205 -5.07 0.23 -16.54
C SER A 205 -4.19 1.34 -15.95
N TYR A 206 -3.00 1.55 -16.50
CA TYR A 206 -2.15 2.67 -16.11
C TYR A 206 -2.78 4.01 -16.41
N ARG A 207 -3.37 4.16 -17.63
CA ARG A 207 -4.07 5.39 -18.03
C ARG A 207 -5.26 5.68 -17.11
N LEU A 208 -6.08 4.66 -16.82
CA LEU A 208 -7.20 4.79 -15.88
C LEU A 208 -6.73 5.23 -14.49
N ASN A 209 -5.69 4.58 -13.97
CA ASN A 209 -5.15 4.95 -12.67
C ASN A 209 -4.61 6.38 -12.66
N LYS A 210 -3.90 6.78 -13.72
CA LYS A 210 -3.40 8.14 -13.86
C LYS A 210 -4.52 9.17 -13.85
N MET A 211 -5.57 8.98 -14.66
CA MET A 211 -6.75 9.85 -14.67
C MET A 211 -7.40 9.95 -13.27
N ARG A 212 -7.49 8.82 -12.56
CA ARG A 212 -8.03 8.77 -11.20
C ARG A 212 -7.17 9.58 -10.23
N VAL A 213 -5.86 9.43 -10.27
CA VAL A 213 -4.92 10.14 -9.40
C VAL A 213 -4.95 11.65 -9.70
N GLU A 214 -4.88 12.04 -10.97
CA GLU A 214 -5.01 13.45 -11.38
C GLU A 214 -6.32 14.08 -10.89
N TYR A 215 -7.44 13.38 -11.06
CA TYR A 215 -8.74 13.90 -10.66
C TYR A 215 -8.89 14.04 -9.14
N PHE A 216 -8.45 13.04 -8.38
CA PHE A 216 -8.67 13.05 -6.93
C PHE A 216 -7.55 13.72 -6.15
N ASP A 217 -6.31 13.62 -6.60
CA ASP A 217 -5.14 14.05 -5.84
C ASP A 217 -4.51 15.32 -6.41
N GLY A 218 -4.81 15.65 -7.66
CA GLY A 218 -4.32 16.86 -8.33
C GLY A 218 -2.83 16.79 -8.73
N VAL A 219 -2.31 15.57 -8.95
CA VAL A 219 -0.89 15.30 -9.29
C VAL A 219 -0.76 14.43 -10.55
#